data_21ba9bae257fca8f3ab0a3058676d482
#
_entry.id   21ba9bae257fca8f3ab0a3058676d482
#
_cell.length_a   1.000
_cell.length_b   1.000
_cell.length_c   1.000
_cell.angle_alpha   90.00
_cell.angle_beta   90.00
_cell.angle_gamma   90.00
#
_symmetry.space_group_name_H-M   'P 1'
#
loop_
_entity.id
_entity.type
_entity.pdbx_description
1 polymer ?
#
loop_
_entity_poly.entity_id
_entity_poly.type
_entity_poly.pdbx_seq_one_letter_code
_entity_poly.pdbx_strand_id
1 'polypeptide(L)'
;VLYQGGDDYKTYMMKLTEGQEPMMLLDPVFSVKNDQGYYDVRPDFAAVSEEGLIFLSHSRVTDVYTPEGELVLSLPQQWSSMEWKGTGLLKGNRYITYSESSYISYDISGMSASAKEEIPFQSPDFDMWAPMASDGSGGIYIANPRGIHHMNQGGSLWETVADGTLNSLSLPSANLRKLFAGNQNDFYVWMSQDDKEELKHYTYDPQMPSVPTQTLTVYGLNLEQTDTIHQAASMFQLEHPDVRVELIDGQITSGSTTVSDTIRALNTELLGGNGADLLVLDGLPAESYIEKGILEDMKDFLSPMIASGELTEQVSKPYTEESGSIYQIPTRMTLLAAYGDSQAAASLVSMEAMRAYQ
;
A
#
# COMPACT_ATOMS: atom_id res chain seq x y z
N VAL A 1 -11.09 -1.55 26.30
CA VAL A 1 -9.81 -0.95 25.90
C VAL A 1 -8.73 -1.99 26.03
N LEU A 2 -7.91 -2.12 24.99
CA LEU A 2 -6.67 -2.90 25.01
C LEU A 2 -5.51 -1.95 25.31
N TYR A 3 -4.60 -2.36 26.17
CA TYR A 3 -3.35 -1.64 26.38
C TYR A 3 -2.18 -2.61 26.56
N GLN A 4 -1.01 -2.19 26.17
CA GLN A 4 0.23 -2.90 26.39
C GLN A 4 1.01 -2.17 27.49
N GLY A 5 1.35 -2.86 28.54
CA GLY A 5 1.96 -2.24 29.71
C GLY A 5 2.94 -3.16 30.41
N GLY A 6 3.76 -2.55 31.27
CA GLY A 6 4.78 -3.26 32.04
C GLY A 6 6.07 -3.52 31.26
N ASP A 7 7.09 -4.01 31.94
CA ASP A 7 8.39 -4.38 31.38
C ASP A 7 8.32 -5.68 30.55
N ASP A 8 7.18 -6.39 30.60
CA ASP A 8 6.94 -7.67 29.94
C ASP A 8 6.14 -7.55 28.62
N TYR A 9 5.79 -6.34 28.21
CA TYR A 9 5.07 -6.03 26.95
C TYR A 9 3.75 -6.79 26.75
N LYS A 10 3.11 -7.27 27.82
CA LYS A 10 1.85 -8.01 27.75
C LYS A 10 0.68 -7.11 27.37
N THR A 11 -0.26 -7.69 26.62
CA THR A 11 -1.50 -7.01 26.25
C THR A 11 -2.60 -7.37 27.25
N TYR A 12 -3.27 -6.35 27.76
CA TYR A 12 -4.35 -6.48 28.73
C TYR A 12 -5.65 -5.91 28.17
N MET A 13 -6.78 -6.48 28.55
CA MET A 13 -8.08 -5.94 28.22
C MET A 13 -8.77 -5.40 29.48
N MET A 14 -9.18 -4.15 29.40
CA MET A 14 -9.85 -3.47 30.51
C MET A 14 -11.19 -2.91 30.07
N LYS A 15 -12.17 -2.98 30.97
CA LYS A 15 -13.44 -2.28 30.85
C LYS A 15 -13.33 -0.93 31.56
N LEU A 16 -13.62 0.13 30.79
CA LEU A 16 -13.72 1.49 31.33
C LEU A 16 -15.19 1.88 31.37
N THR A 17 -15.66 2.30 32.54
CA THR A 17 -17.02 2.81 32.74
C THR A 17 -16.91 4.21 33.38
N GLU A 18 -17.67 5.17 32.87
CA GLU A 18 -17.66 6.53 33.35
C GLU A 18 -17.95 6.57 34.88
N GLY A 19 -17.11 7.25 35.63
CA GLY A 19 -17.25 7.37 37.07
C GLY A 19 -16.90 6.11 37.89
N GLN A 20 -16.32 5.09 37.27
CA GLN A 20 -15.87 3.87 37.95
C GLN A 20 -14.37 3.64 37.72
N GLU A 21 -13.74 2.90 38.64
CA GLU A 21 -12.36 2.44 38.46
C GLU A 21 -12.29 1.44 37.26
N PRO A 22 -11.20 1.46 36.49
CA PRO A 22 -10.98 0.51 35.41
C PRO A 22 -11.00 -0.93 35.91
N MET A 23 -11.75 -1.80 35.28
CA MET A 23 -11.84 -3.22 35.63
C MET A 23 -11.05 -4.07 34.63
N MET A 24 -10.11 -4.88 35.11
CA MET A 24 -9.40 -5.87 34.29
C MET A 24 -10.35 -6.98 33.86
N LEU A 25 -10.49 -7.20 32.57
CA LEU A 25 -11.28 -8.31 32.03
C LEU A 25 -10.41 -9.53 31.73
N LEU A 26 -9.25 -9.33 31.10
CA LEU A 26 -8.32 -10.39 30.74
C LEU A 26 -6.89 -10.00 31.11
N ASP A 27 -6.16 -10.93 31.74
CA ASP A 27 -4.79 -10.76 32.22
C ASP A 27 -3.98 -12.06 32.04
N PRO A 28 -2.99 -12.14 31.19
CA PRO A 28 -2.85 -11.41 29.93
C PRO A 28 -3.84 -11.89 28.89
N VAL A 29 -4.13 -11.04 27.90
CA VAL A 29 -5.12 -11.37 26.87
C VAL A 29 -4.67 -12.54 26.03
N PHE A 30 -3.40 -12.56 25.61
CA PHE A 30 -2.86 -13.59 24.75
C PHE A 30 -1.40 -13.88 25.05
N SER A 31 -1.06 -15.14 25.19
CA SER A 31 0.31 -15.61 25.11
C SER A 31 0.33 -16.88 24.27
N VAL A 32 1.13 -16.91 23.23
CA VAL A 32 1.33 -18.09 22.40
C VAL A 32 2.66 -18.71 22.79
N LYS A 33 2.64 -20.00 23.06
CA LYS A 33 3.85 -20.77 23.34
C LYS A 33 4.42 -21.33 22.05
N ASN A 34 5.67 -20.99 21.75
CA ASN A 34 6.46 -21.65 20.71
C ASN A 34 7.68 -22.35 21.33
N ASP A 35 8.54 -22.95 20.49
CA ASP A 35 9.76 -23.68 20.92
C ASP A 35 10.79 -22.76 21.62
N GLN A 36 10.64 -21.44 21.52
CA GLN A 36 11.50 -20.44 22.14
C GLN A 36 10.91 -19.83 23.43
N GLY A 37 9.66 -20.20 23.79
CA GLY A 37 8.97 -19.71 24.97
C GLY A 37 7.62 -19.08 24.66
N TYR A 38 7.12 -18.26 25.61
CA TYR A 38 5.90 -17.48 25.41
C TYR A 38 6.23 -16.13 24.77
N TYR A 39 5.48 -15.74 23.77
CA TYR A 39 5.47 -14.38 23.26
C TYR A 39 4.05 -13.82 23.27
N ASP A 40 3.97 -12.52 23.46
CA ASP A 40 2.71 -11.81 23.51
C ASP A 40 2.19 -11.57 22.10
N VAL A 41 0.90 -11.79 21.91
CA VAL A 41 0.24 -11.55 20.62
C VAL A 41 -0.70 -10.38 20.78
N ARG A 42 -0.40 -9.31 20.07
CA ARG A 42 -1.27 -8.13 20.03
C ARG A 42 -2.44 -8.41 19.10
N PRO A 43 -3.70 -8.19 19.55
CA PRO A 43 -4.84 -8.25 18.63
C PRO A 43 -4.73 -7.16 17.56
N ASP A 44 -4.93 -7.54 16.32
CA ASP A 44 -4.93 -6.63 15.17
C ASP A 44 -6.32 -6.01 14.94
N PHE A 45 -7.36 -6.71 15.38
CA PHE A 45 -8.75 -6.25 15.29
C PHE A 45 -9.46 -6.46 16.61
N ALA A 46 -10.27 -5.46 16.99
CA ALA A 46 -11.16 -5.53 18.14
C ALA A 46 -12.49 -4.85 17.79
N ALA A 47 -13.59 -5.51 18.13
CA ALA A 47 -14.93 -4.97 18.00
C ALA A 47 -15.82 -5.45 19.13
N VAL A 48 -16.95 -4.76 19.34
CA VAL A 48 -17.99 -5.13 20.30
C VAL A 48 -19.33 -5.16 19.60
N SER A 49 -20.06 -6.27 19.73
CA SER A 49 -21.42 -6.39 19.16
C SER A 49 -22.43 -5.56 19.95
N GLU A 50 -23.61 -5.40 19.38
CA GLU A 50 -24.76 -4.74 20.05
C GLU A 50 -25.17 -5.48 21.34
N GLU A 51 -24.95 -6.79 21.42
CA GLU A 51 -25.19 -7.63 22.58
C GLU A 51 -24.05 -7.58 23.61
N GLY A 52 -22.96 -6.84 23.31
CA GLY A 52 -21.82 -6.68 24.19
C GLY A 52 -20.72 -7.76 24.03
N LEU A 53 -20.86 -8.71 23.12
CA LEU A 53 -19.82 -9.68 22.84
C LEU A 53 -18.57 -8.99 22.28
N ILE A 54 -17.39 -9.37 22.78
CA ILE A 54 -16.11 -8.76 22.47
C ILE A 54 -15.35 -9.67 21.51
N PHE A 55 -15.09 -9.19 20.32
CA PHE A 55 -14.34 -9.88 19.26
C PHE A 55 -12.90 -9.40 19.27
N LEU A 56 -11.95 -10.33 19.40
CA LEU A 56 -10.52 -10.05 19.33
C LEU A 56 -9.88 -10.98 18.33
N SER A 57 -9.40 -10.41 17.23
CA SER A 57 -8.69 -11.16 16.20
C SER A 57 -7.20 -11.10 16.44
N HIS A 58 -6.58 -12.26 16.55
CA HIS A 58 -5.15 -12.38 16.76
C HIS A 58 -4.65 -13.67 16.12
N SER A 59 -3.42 -13.64 15.66
CA SER A 59 -2.79 -14.83 15.06
C SER A 59 -3.67 -15.47 13.96
N ARG A 60 -4.27 -16.62 14.19
CA ARG A 60 -5.09 -17.37 13.23
C ARG A 60 -6.51 -17.56 13.72
N VAL A 61 -6.92 -16.77 14.65
CA VAL A 61 -8.20 -16.96 15.32
C VAL A 61 -8.82 -15.63 15.70
N THR A 62 -10.14 -15.57 15.66
CA THR A 62 -10.90 -14.51 16.32
C THR A 62 -11.59 -15.14 17.53
N ASP A 63 -11.16 -14.73 18.70
CA ASP A 63 -11.79 -15.11 19.95
C ASP A 63 -12.93 -14.16 20.30
N VAL A 64 -14.04 -14.72 20.76
CA VAL A 64 -15.22 -13.97 21.14
C VAL A 64 -15.47 -14.21 22.64
N TYR A 65 -15.57 -13.12 23.37
CA TYR A 65 -15.73 -13.09 24.83
C TYR A 65 -17.07 -12.46 25.23
N THR A 66 -17.59 -12.86 26.39
CA THR A 66 -18.70 -12.16 27.03
C THR A 66 -18.26 -10.76 27.50
N PRO A 67 -19.20 -9.87 27.86
CA PRO A 67 -18.88 -8.59 28.49
C PRO A 67 -18.09 -8.72 29.80
N GLU A 68 -18.09 -9.88 30.43
CA GLU A 68 -17.36 -10.22 31.66
C GLU A 68 -15.98 -10.81 31.41
N GLY A 69 -15.63 -11.05 30.11
CA GLY A 69 -14.32 -11.56 29.70
C GLY A 69 -14.23 -13.09 29.65
N GLU A 70 -15.35 -13.82 29.64
CA GLU A 70 -15.35 -15.26 29.47
C GLU A 70 -15.31 -15.61 27.98
N LEU A 71 -14.39 -16.51 27.58
CA LEU A 71 -14.28 -17.00 26.19
C LEU A 71 -15.50 -17.87 25.86
N VAL A 72 -16.27 -17.49 24.84
CA VAL A 72 -17.47 -18.22 24.42
C VAL A 72 -17.29 -18.98 23.13
N LEU A 73 -16.48 -18.50 22.21
CA LEU A 73 -16.14 -19.21 20.98
C LEU A 73 -14.85 -18.68 20.35
N SER A 74 -14.22 -19.53 19.53
CA SER A 74 -13.05 -19.20 18.72
C SER A 74 -13.35 -19.52 17.26
N LEU A 75 -13.21 -18.51 16.40
CA LEU A 75 -13.41 -18.62 14.96
C LEU A 75 -12.04 -18.77 14.29
N PRO A 76 -11.71 -19.95 13.74
CA PRO A 76 -10.44 -20.14 13.07
C PRO A 76 -10.40 -19.29 11.78
N GLN A 77 -9.29 -18.59 11.58
CA GLN A 77 -8.96 -17.97 10.32
C GLN A 77 -8.14 -18.96 9.49
N GLN A 78 -8.59 -19.24 8.28
CA GLN A 78 -7.90 -20.18 7.39
C GLN A 78 -6.77 -19.41 6.68
N TRP A 79 -5.58 -19.48 7.28
CA TRP A 79 -4.42 -18.73 6.80
C TRP A 79 -3.11 -19.52 6.95
N SER A 80 -2.25 -19.51 5.93
CA SER A 80 -0.99 -20.27 5.90
C SER A 80 0.28 -19.44 6.10
N SER A 81 0.27 -18.12 5.92
CA SER A 81 1.49 -17.30 6.00
C SER A 81 1.72 -16.65 7.36
N MET A 82 2.98 -16.24 7.61
CA MET A 82 3.41 -15.71 8.92
C MET A 82 3.17 -14.20 9.13
N GLU A 83 2.64 -13.48 8.16
CA GLU A 83 2.43 -12.04 8.30
C GLU A 83 0.99 -11.73 8.71
N TRP A 84 0.87 -10.95 9.78
CA TRP A 84 -0.35 -10.75 10.56
C TRP A 84 -0.88 -9.34 10.42
N LYS A 85 -2.06 -9.18 9.86
CA LYS A 85 -2.90 -8.01 10.10
C LYS A 85 -4.34 -8.49 10.13
N GLY A 86 -4.90 -8.64 11.32
CA GLY A 86 -6.32 -8.98 11.48
C GLY A 86 -7.19 -7.80 11.08
N THR A 87 -7.82 -7.88 9.93
CA THR A 87 -8.95 -7.02 9.61
C THR A 87 -10.24 -7.82 9.78
N GLY A 88 -11.29 -7.17 10.22
CA GLY A 88 -12.60 -7.78 10.38
C GLY A 88 -13.68 -6.71 10.28
N LEU A 89 -14.89 -7.15 10.01
CA LEU A 89 -16.08 -6.31 10.01
C LEU A 89 -17.16 -6.98 10.87
N LEU A 90 -17.59 -6.27 11.89
CA LEU A 90 -18.71 -6.69 12.73
C LEU A 90 -19.86 -5.72 12.53
N LYS A 91 -21.04 -6.24 12.13
CA LYS A 91 -22.27 -5.46 12.00
C LYS A 91 -23.48 -6.31 12.41
N GLY A 92 -24.16 -5.88 13.47
CA GLY A 92 -25.18 -6.70 14.10
C GLY A 92 -24.61 -8.05 14.51
N ASN A 93 -25.25 -9.13 14.07
CA ASN A 93 -24.83 -10.51 14.32
C ASN A 93 -23.94 -11.07 13.20
N ARG A 94 -23.54 -10.26 12.23
CA ARG A 94 -22.66 -10.69 11.13
C ARG A 94 -21.24 -10.27 11.40
N TYR A 95 -20.36 -11.26 11.44
CA TYR A 95 -18.91 -11.06 11.49
C TYR A 95 -18.27 -11.53 10.19
N ILE A 96 -17.48 -10.69 9.56
CA ILE A 96 -16.76 -10.99 8.33
C ILE A 96 -15.26 -10.90 8.61
N THR A 97 -14.55 -11.93 8.23
CA THR A 97 -13.08 -12.00 8.27
C THR A 97 -12.59 -12.58 6.95
N TYR A 98 -11.29 -12.72 6.76
CA TYR A 98 -10.75 -13.25 5.52
C TYR A 98 -10.12 -14.65 5.71
N SER A 99 -10.00 -15.37 4.59
CA SER A 99 -9.22 -16.57 4.39
C SER A 99 -8.12 -16.33 3.36
N GLU A 100 -7.46 -17.36 2.89
CA GLU A 100 -6.38 -17.25 1.89
C GLU A 100 -6.82 -16.64 0.55
N SER A 101 -8.08 -16.76 0.17
CA SER A 101 -8.57 -16.37 -1.17
C SER A 101 -9.94 -15.70 -1.17
N SER A 102 -10.53 -15.51 0.01
CA SER A 102 -11.91 -15.01 0.15
C SER A 102 -12.14 -14.36 1.49
N TYR A 103 -13.26 -13.64 1.61
CA TYR A 103 -13.82 -13.26 2.90
C TYR A 103 -14.81 -14.31 3.35
N ILE A 104 -14.82 -14.64 4.65
CA ILE A 104 -15.78 -15.55 5.26
C ILE A 104 -16.73 -14.76 6.15
N SER A 105 -18.00 -14.90 5.87
CA SER A 105 -19.08 -14.32 6.67
C SER A 105 -19.64 -15.33 7.65
N TYR A 106 -19.64 -14.99 8.93
CA TYR A 106 -20.27 -15.75 10.01
C TYR A 106 -21.53 -15.06 10.51
N ASP A 107 -22.55 -15.85 10.79
CA ASP A 107 -23.70 -15.43 11.59
C ASP A 107 -23.41 -15.85 13.04
N ILE A 108 -23.38 -14.88 13.92
CA ILE A 108 -23.14 -15.07 15.34
C ILE A 108 -24.49 -14.97 16.05
N SER A 109 -24.98 -16.10 16.53
CA SER A 109 -26.26 -16.16 17.25
C SER A 109 -26.00 -16.65 18.68
N GLY A 110 -26.05 -15.74 19.64
CA GLY A 110 -25.70 -16.02 21.02
C GLY A 110 -24.23 -16.49 21.13
N MET A 111 -24.03 -17.70 21.67
CA MET A 111 -22.70 -18.30 21.86
C MET A 111 -22.31 -19.27 20.73
N SER A 112 -22.93 -19.14 19.56
CA SER A 112 -22.63 -19.99 18.40
C SER A 112 -22.39 -19.19 17.15
N ALA A 113 -21.56 -19.74 16.26
CA ALA A 113 -21.28 -19.18 14.96
C ALA A 113 -21.53 -20.20 13.86
N SER A 114 -22.09 -19.77 12.75
CA SER A 114 -22.20 -20.57 11.53
C SER A 114 -21.61 -19.82 10.36
N ALA A 115 -20.68 -20.44 9.62
CA ALA A 115 -20.24 -19.89 8.34
C ALA A 115 -21.43 -19.88 7.37
N LYS A 116 -21.74 -18.72 6.81
CA LYS A 116 -22.91 -18.52 5.94
C LYS A 116 -22.55 -18.31 4.50
N GLU A 117 -21.46 -17.61 4.26
CA GLU A 117 -21.14 -17.10 2.95
C GLU A 117 -19.63 -17.00 2.77
N GLU A 118 -19.14 -17.39 1.61
CA GLU A 118 -17.80 -17.16 1.17
C GLU A 118 -17.84 -16.14 0.02
N ILE A 119 -17.15 -14.99 0.21
CA ILE A 119 -17.14 -13.89 -0.74
C ILE A 119 -15.75 -13.87 -1.38
N PRO A 120 -15.61 -14.15 -2.69
CA PRO A 120 -14.31 -14.19 -3.35
C PRO A 120 -13.64 -12.81 -3.34
N PHE A 121 -12.33 -12.76 -3.26
CA PHE A 121 -11.55 -11.53 -3.43
C PHE A 121 -11.80 -10.91 -4.81
N GLN A 122 -11.85 -9.59 -4.88
CA GLN A 122 -11.87 -8.84 -6.12
C GLN A 122 -10.48 -8.86 -6.78
N SER A 123 -9.43 -8.71 -5.96
CA SER A 123 -8.04 -8.75 -6.36
C SER A 123 -7.22 -9.46 -5.27
N PRO A 124 -6.83 -10.73 -5.46
CA PRO A 124 -6.13 -11.51 -4.44
C PRO A 124 -4.84 -10.83 -3.92
N ASP A 125 -4.15 -10.08 -4.77
CA ASP A 125 -2.89 -9.41 -4.42
C ASP A 125 -3.07 -8.25 -3.45
N PHE A 126 -4.27 -7.65 -3.40
CA PHE A 126 -4.55 -6.44 -2.62
C PHE A 126 -5.62 -6.61 -1.55
N ASP A 127 -6.53 -7.58 -1.71
CA ASP A 127 -7.72 -7.68 -0.86
C ASP A 127 -7.45 -8.34 0.48
N MET A 128 -6.38 -9.07 0.58
CA MET A 128 -6.01 -9.83 1.77
C MET A 128 -5.95 -9.00 3.06
N TRP A 129 -5.61 -7.71 2.93
CA TRP A 129 -5.50 -6.78 4.05
C TRP A 129 -6.43 -5.58 3.89
N ALA A 130 -7.33 -5.63 2.92
CA ALA A 130 -8.20 -4.51 2.60
C ALA A 130 -9.12 -4.18 3.79
N PRO A 131 -9.12 -2.94 4.27
CA PRO A 131 -10.08 -2.53 5.28
C PRO A 131 -11.50 -2.60 4.72
N MET A 132 -12.43 -3.05 5.57
CA MET A 132 -13.83 -3.29 5.22
C MET A 132 -14.75 -2.29 5.92
N ALA A 133 -15.87 -1.96 5.28
CA ALA A 133 -16.99 -1.24 5.87
C ALA A 133 -18.33 -1.88 5.45
N SER A 134 -19.38 -1.72 6.28
CA SER A 134 -20.74 -2.15 5.94
C SER A 134 -21.43 -1.08 5.10
N ASP A 135 -22.21 -1.51 4.12
CA ASP A 135 -23.14 -0.63 3.38
C ASP A 135 -24.45 -0.33 4.13
N GLY A 136 -24.65 -0.95 5.31
CA GLY A 136 -25.86 -0.83 6.12
C GLY A 136 -27.02 -1.73 5.68
N SER A 137 -26.93 -2.37 4.51
CA SER A 137 -27.98 -3.26 3.96
C SER A 137 -27.58 -4.75 3.94
N GLY A 138 -26.38 -5.05 4.44
CA GLY A 138 -25.79 -6.38 4.48
C GLY A 138 -24.71 -6.63 3.45
N GLY A 139 -24.47 -5.70 2.53
CA GLY A 139 -23.31 -5.67 1.66
C GLY A 139 -22.08 -5.09 2.34
N ILE A 140 -20.95 -5.15 1.65
CA ILE A 140 -19.67 -4.67 2.15
C ILE A 140 -18.96 -3.79 1.13
N TYR A 141 -18.23 -2.80 1.64
CA TYR A 141 -17.20 -2.09 0.91
C TYR A 141 -15.82 -2.60 1.35
N ILE A 142 -14.89 -2.63 0.41
CA ILE A 142 -13.45 -2.79 0.68
C ILE A 142 -12.69 -1.64 0.05
N ALA A 143 -11.55 -1.26 0.63
CA ALA A 143 -10.63 -0.30 0.04
C ALA A 143 -9.26 -0.96 -0.18
N ASN A 144 -8.75 -0.87 -1.40
CA ASN A 144 -7.42 -1.33 -1.77
C ASN A 144 -6.75 -0.32 -2.73
N PRO A 145 -5.50 -0.49 -3.17
CA PRO A 145 -4.86 0.42 -4.12
C PRO A 145 -5.59 0.58 -5.46
N ARG A 146 -6.44 -0.38 -5.84
CA ARG A 146 -7.25 -0.29 -7.07
C ARG A 146 -8.53 0.54 -6.88
N GLY A 147 -8.92 0.81 -5.62
CA GLY A 147 -10.07 1.66 -5.33
C GLY A 147 -10.93 1.23 -4.16
N ILE A 148 -12.14 1.75 -4.16
CA ILE A 148 -13.21 1.31 -3.25
C ILE A 148 -14.17 0.46 -4.07
N HIS A 149 -14.40 -0.75 -3.59
CA HIS A 149 -15.24 -1.75 -4.26
C HIS A 149 -16.39 -2.13 -3.34
N HIS A 150 -17.54 -2.42 -3.94
CA HIS A 150 -18.77 -2.81 -3.26
C HIS A 150 -19.22 -4.20 -3.67
N MET A 151 -19.67 -5.00 -2.72
CA MET A 151 -20.33 -6.26 -2.92
C MET A 151 -21.67 -6.26 -2.19
N ASN A 152 -22.76 -6.42 -2.91
CA ASN A 152 -24.07 -6.62 -2.30
C ASN A 152 -24.13 -7.93 -1.51
N GLN A 153 -24.97 -8.00 -0.48
CA GLN A 153 -25.20 -9.25 0.26
C GLN A 153 -25.67 -10.36 -0.69
N GLY A 154 -25.02 -11.52 -0.65
CA GLY A 154 -25.30 -12.63 -1.56
C GLY A 154 -24.89 -12.38 -3.01
N GLY A 155 -24.20 -11.30 -3.29
CA GLY A 155 -23.67 -10.98 -4.61
C GLY A 155 -22.46 -11.84 -4.98
N SER A 156 -22.15 -11.87 -6.27
CA SER A 156 -20.97 -12.58 -6.81
C SER A 156 -20.02 -11.68 -7.61
N LEU A 157 -20.36 -10.41 -7.76
CA LEU A 157 -19.58 -9.45 -8.53
C LEU A 157 -19.30 -8.20 -7.69
N TRP A 158 -18.06 -7.78 -7.73
CA TRP A 158 -17.62 -6.52 -7.16
C TRP A 158 -17.90 -5.36 -8.13
N GLU A 159 -18.45 -4.28 -7.60
CA GLU A 159 -18.64 -3.01 -8.31
C GLU A 159 -17.56 -2.04 -7.83
N THR A 160 -16.83 -1.41 -8.75
CA THR A 160 -15.90 -0.33 -8.41
C THR A 160 -16.69 0.95 -8.20
N VAL A 161 -16.67 1.45 -6.96
CA VAL A 161 -17.36 2.70 -6.56
C VAL A 161 -16.45 3.91 -6.74
N ALA A 162 -15.16 3.73 -6.45
CA ALA A 162 -14.14 4.75 -6.69
C ALA A 162 -12.90 4.08 -7.29
N ASP A 163 -12.42 4.59 -8.41
CA ASP A 163 -11.20 4.10 -9.04
C ASP A 163 -9.98 4.65 -8.27
N GLY A 164 -9.20 3.76 -7.69
CA GLY A 164 -8.01 4.11 -6.90
C GLY A 164 -6.92 4.76 -7.72
N THR A 165 -6.83 4.45 -9.02
CA THR A 165 -5.81 5.03 -9.90
C THR A 165 -5.99 6.52 -10.13
N LEU A 166 -7.19 7.04 -9.88
CA LEU A 166 -7.53 8.45 -10.03
C LEU A 166 -7.48 9.22 -8.69
N ASN A 167 -7.01 8.58 -7.64
CA ASN A 167 -6.95 9.19 -6.31
C ASN A 167 -5.80 8.64 -5.45
N SER A 168 -5.66 9.12 -4.21
CA SER A 168 -4.55 8.77 -3.33
C SER A 168 -4.55 7.33 -2.78
N LEU A 169 -5.55 6.49 -3.11
CA LEU A 169 -5.56 5.09 -2.70
C LEU A 169 -4.48 4.27 -3.39
N SER A 170 -4.10 4.63 -4.63
CA SER A 170 -3.08 3.93 -5.41
C SER A 170 -1.64 4.30 -5.06
N LEU A 171 -1.43 5.27 -4.17
CA LEU A 171 -0.07 5.66 -3.76
C LEU A 171 0.62 4.47 -3.07
N PRO A 172 1.78 3.99 -3.55
CA PRO A 172 2.51 2.88 -2.94
C PRO A 172 2.92 3.14 -1.48
N SER A 173 3.15 4.42 -1.12
CA SER A 173 3.45 4.81 0.26
C SER A 173 2.22 4.80 1.18
N ALA A 174 0.99 4.66 0.64
CA ALA A 174 -0.23 4.67 1.42
C ALA A 174 -0.52 3.26 1.98
N ASN A 175 -0.57 3.16 3.30
CA ASN A 175 -0.98 1.95 3.99
C ASN A 175 -2.40 2.15 4.55
N LEU A 176 -3.37 1.51 3.91
CA LEU A 176 -4.78 1.64 4.26
C LEU A 176 -5.07 0.91 5.58
N ARG A 177 -5.59 1.61 6.57
CA ARG A 177 -5.83 1.10 7.93
C ARG A 177 -7.28 0.77 8.21
N LYS A 178 -8.19 1.71 7.90
CA LYS A 178 -9.64 1.56 8.11
C LYS A 178 -10.43 2.26 7.04
N LEU A 179 -11.57 1.68 6.70
CA LEU A 179 -12.58 2.24 5.81
C LEU A 179 -13.84 2.53 6.62
N PHE A 180 -14.43 3.68 6.40
CA PHE A 180 -15.74 4.05 6.94
C PHE A 180 -16.61 4.48 5.76
N ALA A 181 -17.77 3.88 5.63
CA ALA A 181 -18.78 4.31 4.67
C ALA A 181 -19.68 5.36 5.32
N GLY A 182 -19.80 6.51 4.68
CA GLY A 182 -20.74 7.57 5.03
C GLY A 182 -22.06 7.44 4.27
N ASN A 183 -22.78 8.53 4.18
CA ASN A 183 -24.01 8.59 3.38
C ASN A 183 -23.68 8.96 1.92
N GLN A 184 -24.47 8.47 0.96
CA GLN A 184 -24.42 8.90 -0.44
C GLN A 184 -23.06 8.71 -1.14
N ASN A 185 -22.41 7.56 -0.93
CA ASN A 185 -21.09 7.24 -1.48
C ASN A 185 -19.96 8.15 -0.99
N ASP A 186 -20.08 8.67 0.21
CA ASP A 186 -18.99 9.29 0.93
C ASP A 186 -18.19 8.22 1.66
N PHE A 187 -16.87 8.30 1.60
CA PHE A 187 -15.98 7.37 2.26
C PHE A 187 -14.90 8.13 3.03
N TYR A 188 -14.55 7.60 4.20
CA TYR A 188 -13.38 8.04 4.94
C TYR A 188 -12.41 6.87 5.03
N VAL A 189 -11.18 7.10 4.62
CA VAL A 189 -10.12 6.10 4.71
C VAL A 189 -9.04 6.62 5.65
N TRP A 190 -8.85 5.90 6.75
CA TRP A 190 -7.70 6.13 7.60
C TRP A 190 -6.52 5.38 7.03
N MET A 191 -5.45 6.09 6.74
CA MET A 191 -4.23 5.56 6.16
C MET A 191 -3.01 6.16 6.84
N SER A 192 -1.89 5.43 6.82
CA SER A 192 -0.58 5.98 7.12
C SER A 192 0.21 6.16 5.84
N GLN A 193 0.86 7.30 5.69
CA GLN A 193 1.72 7.64 4.58
C GLN A 193 2.94 8.41 5.11
N ASP A 194 4.15 7.97 4.77
CA ASP A 194 5.40 8.62 5.18
C ASP A 194 5.47 8.91 6.69
N ASP A 195 5.14 7.90 7.51
CA ASP A 195 5.06 7.97 8.98
C ASP A 195 4.01 8.95 9.54
N LYS A 196 3.10 9.44 8.70
CA LYS A 196 1.96 10.27 9.11
C LYS A 196 0.67 9.47 9.04
N GLU A 197 -0.16 9.65 10.04
CA GLU A 197 -1.52 9.11 10.04
C GLU A 197 -2.48 10.17 9.50
N GLU A 198 -3.26 9.82 8.48
CA GLU A 198 -4.19 10.72 7.83
C GLU A 198 -5.58 10.07 7.70
N LEU A 199 -6.61 10.88 7.85
CA LEU A 199 -7.98 10.51 7.53
C LEU A 199 -8.39 11.25 6.26
N LYS A 200 -8.42 10.52 5.15
CA LYS A 200 -8.83 11.06 3.84
C LYS A 200 -10.34 10.93 3.67
N HIS A 201 -10.97 11.99 3.18
CA HIS A 201 -12.39 12.01 2.82
C HIS A 201 -12.53 11.95 1.30
N TYR A 202 -13.24 10.95 0.81
CA TYR A 202 -13.54 10.76 -0.61
C TYR A 202 -15.02 11.04 -0.82
N THR A 203 -15.32 11.96 -1.72
CA THR A 203 -16.68 12.34 -2.12
C THR A 203 -16.84 12.19 -3.61
N TYR A 204 -18.05 11.91 -4.06
CA TYR A 204 -18.36 11.88 -5.47
C TYR A 204 -18.45 13.32 -6.03
N ASP A 205 -17.62 13.62 -7.02
CA ASP A 205 -17.69 14.88 -7.79
C ASP A 205 -18.13 14.57 -9.23
N PRO A 206 -19.35 14.97 -9.62
CA PRO A 206 -19.87 14.73 -10.97
C PRO A 206 -19.13 15.55 -12.05
N GLN A 207 -18.28 16.51 -11.67
CA GLN A 207 -17.50 17.31 -12.62
C GLN A 207 -16.10 16.72 -12.87
N MET A 208 -15.65 15.82 -12.01
CA MET A 208 -14.40 15.11 -12.24
C MET A 208 -14.58 14.05 -13.32
N PRO A 209 -13.65 13.96 -14.28
CA PRO A 209 -13.72 12.92 -15.30
C PRO A 209 -13.63 11.54 -14.64
N SER A 210 -14.64 10.72 -14.85
CA SER A 210 -14.63 9.32 -14.41
C SER A 210 -13.79 8.41 -15.30
N VAL A 211 -13.45 8.91 -16.50
CA VAL A 211 -12.60 8.23 -17.47
C VAL A 211 -11.60 9.26 -18.01
N PRO A 212 -10.30 9.05 -17.82
CA PRO A 212 -9.27 9.89 -18.42
C PRO A 212 -9.41 9.93 -19.94
N THR A 213 -9.21 11.10 -20.53
CA THR A 213 -9.33 11.32 -21.98
C THR A 213 -8.02 11.15 -22.72
N GLN A 214 -6.91 11.13 -21.98
CA GLN A 214 -5.56 10.98 -22.51
C GLN A 214 -4.86 9.82 -21.81
N THR A 215 -3.87 9.25 -22.46
CA THR A 215 -3.01 8.22 -21.88
C THR A 215 -1.56 8.63 -22.05
N LEU A 216 -0.79 8.55 -20.96
CA LEU A 216 0.66 8.69 -20.94
C LEU A 216 1.24 7.30 -20.66
N THR A 217 2.02 6.79 -21.60
CA THR A 217 2.63 5.47 -21.49
C THR A 217 4.06 5.56 -20.99
N VAL A 218 4.40 4.75 -19.98
CA VAL A 218 5.74 4.65 -19.39
C VAL A 218 6.21 3.22 -19.52
N TYR A 219 7.31 3.00 -20.22
CA TYR A 219 7.91 1.68 -20.39
C TYR A 219 9.20 1.55 -19.60
N GLY A 220 9.43 0.40 -18.99
CA GLY A 220 10.72 0.04 -18.37
C GLY A 220 10.81 -1.46 -18.11
N LEU A 221 12.00 -1.90 -17.72
CA LEU A 221 12.24 -3.27 -17.29
C LEU A 221 12.01 -3.36 -15.77
N ASN A 222 11.21 -4.32 -15.31
CA ASN A 222 10.88 -4.56 -13.90
C ASN A 222 10.18 -3.36 -13.20
N LEU A 223 9.27 -2.70 -13.88
CA LEU A 223 8.50 -1.57 -13.30
C LEU A 223 7.65 -2.01 -12.11
N GLU A 224 7.09 -3.22 -12.12
CA GLU A 224 6.30 -3.77 -11.01
C GLU A 224 7.02 -3.75 -9.66
N GLN A 225 8.35 -3.77 -9.67
CA GLN A 225 9.19 -3.76 -8.47
C GLN A 225 9.72 -2.35 -8.14
N THR A 226 9.25 -1.30 -8.82
CA THR A 226 9.78 0.05 -8.71
C THR A 226 8.76 1.00 -8.09
N ASP A 227 8.64 0.97 -6.76
CA ASP A 227 7.71 1.83 -5.99
C ASP A 227 7.82 3.32 -6.35
N THR A 228 9.04 3.81 -6.66
CA THR A 228 9.27 5.21 -7.03
C THR A 228 8.49 5.61 -8.29
N ILE A 229 8.46 4.74 -9.31
CA ILE A 229 7.73 5.03 -10.55
C ILE A 229 6.22 4.95 -10.32
N HIS A 230 5.75 3.95 -9.58
CA HIS A 230 4.34 3.86 -9.20
C HIS A 230 3.89 5.07 -8.38
N GLN A 231 4.71 5.52 -7.43
CA GLN A 231 4.44 6.71 -6.64
C GLN A 231 4.36 7.97 -7.52
N ALA A 232 5.32 8.16 -8.43
CA ALA A 232 5.34 9.30 -9.34
C ALA A 232 4.12 9.29 -10.29
N ALA A 233 3.77 8.13 -10.85
CA ALA A 233 2.60 7.96 -11.70
C ALA A 233 1.31 8.32 -10.97
N SER A 234 1.14 7.82 -9.74
CA SER A 234 -0.04 8.11 -8.92
C SER A 234 -0.12 9.59 -8.53
N MET A 235 1.00 10.21 -8.16
CA MET A 235 1.05 11.65 -7.85
C MET A 235 0.70 12.50 -9.08
N PHE A 236 1.24 12.15 -10.25
CA PHE A 236 0.93 12.84 -11.50
C PHE A 236 -0.55 12.75 -11.84
N GLN A 237 -1.17 11.57 -11.73
CA GLN A 237 -2.60 11.38 -11.99
C GLN A 237 -3.49 12.16 -11.01
N LEU A 238 -3.07 12.35 -9.75
CA LEU A 238 -3.80 13.18 -8.79
C LEU A 238 -3.88 14.66 -9.24
N GLU A 239 -2.82 15.17 -9.86
CA GLU A 239 -2.76 16.54 -10.37
C GLU A 239 -3.39 16.67 -11.78
N HIS A 240 -3.41 15.57 -12.55
CA HIS A 240 -3.90 15.49 -13.92
C HIS A 240 -4.94 14.36 -14.08
N PRO A 241 -6.15 14.52 -13.52
CA PRO A 241 -7.17 13.46 -13.51
C PRO A 241 -7.72 13.10 -14.90
N ASP A 242 -7.45 13.93 -15.90
CA ASP A 242 -7.78 13.69 -17.31
C ASP A 242 -6.75 12.82 -18.04
N VAL A 243 -5.61 12.51 -17.40
CA VAL A 243 -4.53 11.68 -17.96
C VAL A 243 -4.42 10.37 -17.18
N ARG A 244 -4.52 9.26 -17.89
CA ARG A 244 -4.16 7.93 -17.36
C ARG A 244 -2.67 7.68 -17.58
N VAL A 245 -1.95 7.31 -16.54
CA VAL A 245 -0.58 6.80 -16.69
C VAL A 245 -0.63 5.28 -16.79
N GLU A 246 -0.18 4.74 -17.91
CA GLU A 246 -0.08 3.32 -18.15
C GLU A 246 1.38 2.87 -18.02
N LEU A 247 1.66 2.03 -17.03
CA LEU A 247 2.98 1.45 -16.81
C LEU A 247 3.09 0.14 -17.58
N ILE A 248 3.99 0.11 -18.56
CA ILE A 248 4.25 -1.07 -19.41
C ILE A 248 5.53 -1.73 -18.91
N ASP A 249 5.37 -2.86 -18.21
CA ASP A 249 6.51 -3.63 -17.70
C ASP A 249 7.02 -4.60 -18.78
N GLY A 250 8.26 -4.37 -19.23
CA GLY A 250 8.98 -5.28 -20.10
C GLY A 250 9.56 -6.50 -19.38
N GLN A 251 9.02 -6.88 -18.21
CA GLN A 251 9.52 -7.95 -17.38
C GLN A 251 9.64 -9.27 -18.14
N ILE A 252 10.73 -9.95 -17.87
CA ILE A 252 11.00 -11.29 -18.37
C ILE A 252 10.27 -12.27 -17.45
N THR A 253 9.00 -12.52 -17.73
CA THR A 253 8.29 -13.62 -17.07
C THR A 253 8.91 -14.96 -17.50
N SER A 254 9.33 -15.71 -16.52
CA SER A 254 9.96 -17.03 -16.54
C SER A 254 9.70 -17.86 -17.80
N GLY A 255 10.74 -18.16 -18.56
CA GLY A 255 10.84 -19.40 -19.33
C GLY A 255 11.45 -19.34 -20.71
N SER A 256 11.36 -18.29 -21.50
CA SER A 256 11.91 -18.29 -22.87
C SER A 256 12.35 -16.94 -23.42
N THR A 257 11.91 -15.84 -22.85
CA THR A 257 12.25 -14.48 -23.32
C THR A 257 13.47 -13.96 -22.58
N THR A 258 14.49 -13.51 -23.28
CA THR A 258 15.68 -12.90 -22.68
C THR A 258 15.56 -11.37 -22.67
N VAL A 259 16.33 -10.68 -21.81
CA VAL A 259 16.45 -9.20 -21.80
C VAL A 259 16.72 -8.68 -23.22
N SER A 260 17.60 -9.37 -23.96
CA SER A 260 17.93 -9.01 -25.36
C SER A 260 16.73 -9.10 -26.30
N ASP A 261 15.86 -10.07 -26.10
CA ASP A 261 14.65 -10.23 -26.93
C ASP A 261 13.64 -9.14 -26.61
N THR A 262 13.47 -8.80 -25.33
CA THR A 262 12.62 -7.71 -24.86
C THR A 262 13.10 -6.36 -25.40
N ILE A 263 14.42 -6.06 -25.30
CA ILE A 263 15.00 -4.83 -25.88
C ILE A 263 14.83 -4.80 -27.41
N ARG A 264 14.95 -5.95 -28.11
CA ARG A 264 14.74 -6.03 -29.55
C ARG A 264 13.30 -5.72 -29.94
N ALA A 265 12.33 -6.23 -29.19
CA ALA A 265 10.92 -5.91 -29.39
C ALA A 265 10.65 -4.41 -29.16
N LEU A 266 11.11 -3.85 -28.05
CA LEU A 266 11.02 -2.43 -27.76
C LEU A 266 11.64 -1.58 -28.86
N ASN A 267 12.84 -1.93 -29.34
CA ASN A 267 13.51 -1.20 -30.43
C ASN A 267 12.68 -1.20 -31.73
N THR A 268 11.96 -2.29 -31.98
CA THR A 268 11.08 -2.37 -33.16
C THR A 268 9.89 -1.44 -33.03
N GLU A 269 9.28 -1.34 -31.87
CA GLU A 269 8.18 -0.42 -31.56
C GLU A 269 8.63 1.04 -31.63
N LEU A 270 9.77 1.38 -31.00
CA LEU A 270 10.35 2.73 -31.03
C LEU A 270 10.66 3.20 -32.46
N LEU A 271 11.29 2.35 -33.27
CA LEU A 271 11.60 2.67 -34.65
C LEU A 271 10.35 2.73 -35.55
N GLY A 272 9.29 2.02 -35.16
CA GLY A 272 7.99 2.06 -35.83
C GLY A 272 7.14 3.28 -35.45
N GLY A 273 7.60 4.11 -34.51
CA GLY A 273 6.84 5.26 -34.00
C GLY A 273 5.67 4.89 -33.08
N ASN A 274 5.67 3.66 -32.57
CA ASN A 274 4.65 3.14 -31.64
C ASN A 274 5.24 2.88 -30.23
N GLY A 275 6.37 3.51 -29.91
CA GLY A 275 6.99 3.38 -28.59
C GLY A 275 6.22 4.12 -27.50
N ALA A 276 6.54 3.81 -26.24
CA ALA A 276 6.01 4.52 -25.10
C ALA A 276 6.47 5.99 -25.09
N ASP A 277 5.65 6.85 -24.45
CA ASP A 277 5.95 8.29 -24.32
C ASP A 277 7.16 8.56 -23.43
N LEU A 278 7.35 7.74 -22.40
CA LEU A 278 8.49 7.83 -21.48
C LEU A 278 9.17 6.45 -21.32
N LEU A 279 10.50 6.48 -21.19
CA LEU A 279 11.31 5.29 -20.93
C LEU A 279 12.01 5.41 -19.57
N VAL A 280 11.84 4.39 -18.73
CA VAL A 280 12.71 4.15 -17.57
C VAL A 280 13.94 3.40 -18.08
N LEU A 281 15.08 4.08 -18.12
CA LEU A 281 16.26 3.63 -18.85
C LEU A 281 17.10 2.56 -18.14
N ASP A 282 16.71 2.15 -16.92
CA ASP A 282 17.41 1.11 -16.17
C ASP A 282 17.47 -0.20 -16.97
N GLY A 283 18.69 -0.62 -17.32
CA GLY A 283 18.94 -1.81 -18.13
C GLY A 283 18.71 -1.64 -19.64
N LEU A 284 18.28 -0.47 -20.10
CA LEU A 284 18.12 -0.13 -21.52
C LEU A 284 19.40 0.51 -22.08
N PRO A 285 19.65 0.40 -23.40
CA PRO A 285 20.86 0.95 -24.03
C PRO A 285 20.72 2.47 -24.29
N ALA A 286 20.74 3.29 -23.22
CA ALA A 286 20.47 4.73 -23.26
C ALA A 286 21.38 5.48 -24.27
N GLU A 287 22.70 5.21 -24.30
CA GLU A 287 23.63 5.83 -25.24
C GLU A 287 23.22 5.61 -26.70
N SER A 288 22.85 4.35 -27.03
CA SER A 288 22.36 4.02 -28.38
C SER A 288 21.06 4.73 -28.73
N TYR A 289 20.20 4.99 -27.75
CA TYR A 289 18.96 5.72 -27.96
C TYR A 289 19.20 7.21 -28.19
N ILE A 290 20.17 7.80 -27.50
CA ILE A 290 20.62 9.18 -27.74
C ILE A 290 21.21 9.31 -29.13
N GLU A 291 22.19 8.44 -29.49
CA GLU A 291 22.86 8.46 -30.80
C GLU A 291 21.89 8.34 -31.98
N LYS A 292 20.82 7.56 -31.80
CA LYS A 292 19.80 7.34 -32.83
C LYS A 292 18.68 8.40 -32.84
N GLY A 293 18.74 9.37 -31.94
CA GLY A 293 17.72 10.41 -31.81
C GLY A 293 16.35 9.87 -31.40
N ILE A 294 16.32 8.80 -30.60
CA ILE A 294 15.09 8.23 -30.02
C ILE A 294 14.65 9.05 -28.80
N LEU A 295 15.62 9.54 -28.01
CA LEU A 295 15.32 10.35 -26.84
C LEU A 295 15.30 11.83 -27.21
N GLU A 296 14.31 12.54 -26.70
CA GLU A 296 14.16 13.99 -26.84
C GLU A 296 15.11 14.75 -25.93
N ASP A 297 15.65 15.90 -26.39
CA ASP A 297 16.44 16.81 -25.54
C ASP A 297 15.52 17.55 -24.57
N MET A 298 15.61 17.22 -23.29
CA MET A 298 14.81 17.82 -22.23
C MET A 298 15.39 19.12 -21.67
N LYS A 299 16.47 19.64 -22.23
CA LYS A 299 17.16 20.84 -21.73
C LYS A 299 16.21 22.02 -21.52
N ASP A 300 15.37 22.32 -22.50
CA ASP A 300 14.47 23.49 -22.42
C ASP A 300 13.37 23.27 -21.36
N PHE A 301 12.94 22.04 -21.15
CA PHE A 301 11.99 21.65 -20.11
C PHE A 301 12.62 21.71 -18.72
N LEU A 302 13.85 21.23 -18.55
CA LEU A 302 14.53 21.13 -17.25
C LEU A 302 15.19 22.44 -16.80
N SER A 303 15.58 23.31 -17.73
CA SER A 303 16.30 24.55 -17.41
C SER A 303 15.53 25.48 -16.45
N PRO A 304 14.21 25.69 -16.57
CA PRO A 304 13.46 26.46 -15.59
C PRO A 304 13.45 25.86 -14.19
N MET A 305 13.37 24.52 -14.09
CA MET A 305 13.37 23.77 -12.83
C MET A 305 14.73 23.87 -12.13
N ILE A 306 15.82 23.82 -12.92
CA ILE A 306 17.18 23.99 -12.41
C ILE A 306 17.36 25.45 -11.92
N ALA A 307 16.89 26.43 -12.70
CA ALA A 307 17.01 27.84 -12.35
C ALA A 307 16.21 28.24 -11.09
N SER A 308 15.04 27.60 -10.86
CA SER A 308 14.23 27.80 -9.65
C SER A 308 14.76 27.05 -8.42
N GLY A 309 15.70 26.11 -8.61
CA GLY A 309 16.20 25.22 -7.55
C GLY A 309 15.28 24.02 -7.25
N GLU A 310 14.24 23.81 -8.01
CA GLU A 310 13.35 22.64 -7.92
C GLU A 310 14.13 21.37 -8.30
N LEU A 311 14.95 21.44 -9.36
CA LEU A 311 15.92 20.42 -9.71
C LEU A 311 17.34 20.92 -9.42
N THR A 312 18.02 20.24 -8.53
CA THR A 312 19.40 20.61 -8.18
C THR A 312 20.35 20.36 -9.36
N GLU A 313 21.15 21.36 -9.74
CA GLU A 313 22.14 21.24 -10.85
C GLU A 313 23.08 20.05 -10.70
N GLN A 314 23.47 19.72 -9.46
CA GLN A 314 24.31 18.57 -9.18
C GLN A 314 23.70 17.23 -9.60
N VAL A 315 22.39 17.15 -9.66
CA VAL A 315 21.65 15.95 -10.11
C VAL A 315 21.65 15.85 -11.63
N SER A 316 21.45 16.94 -12.34
CA SER A 316 21.41 16.96 -13.83
C SER A 316 22.79 16.95 -14.47
N LYS A 317 23.81 17.52 -13.81
CA LYS A 317 25.16 17.66 -14.35
C LYS A 317 25.82 16.38 -14.88
N PRO A 318 25.72 15.21 -14.20
CA PRO A 318 26.29 13.96 -14.73
C PRO A 318 25.61 13.46 -16.01
N TYR A 319 24.42 13.97 -16.32
CA TYR A 319 23.60 13.59 -17.48
C TYR A 319 23.53 14.69 -18.53
N THR A 320 24.31 15.76 -18.36
CA THR A 320 24.42 16.86 -19.33
C THR A 320 25.55 16.56 -20.30
N GLU A 321 25.22 16.46 -21.57
CA GLU A 321 26.20 16.26 -22.64
C GLU A 321 27.13 17.47 -22.81
N GLU A 322 28.26 17.31 -23.51
CA GLU A 322 29.18 18.42 -23.84
C GLU A 322 28.49 19.54 -24.63
N SER A 323 27.44 19.20 -25.40
CA SER A 323 26.59 20.14 -26.12
C SER A 323 25.70 20.99 -25.20
N GLY A 324 25.53 20.56 -23.94
CA GLY A 324 24.59 21.08 -22.98
C GLY A 324 23.18 20.46 -23.07
N SER A 325 23.00 19.44 -23.90
CA SER A 325 21.74 18.69 -24.03
C SER A 325 21.56 17.73 -22.85
N ILE A 326 20.31 17.45 -22.47
CA ILE A 326 19.97 16.53 -21.38
C ILE A 326 18.90 15.58 -21.89
N TYR A 327 19.25 14.29 -22.03
CA TYR A 327 18.34 13.26 -22.57
C TYR A 327 17.80 12.33 -21.48
N GLN A 328 18.34 12.39 -20.27
CA GLN A 328 17.96 11.55 -19.15
C GLN A 328 18.24 12.24 -17.82
N ILE A 329 17.46 11.92 -16.81
CA ILE A 329 17.69 12.34 -15.41
C ILE A 329 17.42 11.16 -14.48
N PRO A 330 18.08 11.09 -13.31
CA PRO A 330 17.78 10.06 -12.34
C PRO A 330 16.44 10.31 -11.66
N THR A 331 15.63 9.28 -11.50
CA THR A 331 14.40 9.32 -10.70
C THR A 331 14.68 9.13 -9.21
N ARG A 332 15.84 8.54 -8.89
CA ARG A 332 16.26 8.26 -7.52
C ARG A 332 17.78 8.29 -7.42
N MET A 333 18.30 8.82 -6.31
CA MET A 333 19.72 8.78 -6.02
C MET A 333 19.96 8.34 -4.57
N THR A 334 21.05 7.62 -4.39
CA THR A 334 21.56 7.26 -3.06
C THR A 334 22.77 8.10 -2.75
N LEU A 335 22.71 8.86 -1.66
CA LEU A 335 23.85 9.62 -1.17
C LEU A 335 24.58 8.80 -0.11
N LEU A 336 25.88 8.61 -0.29
CA LEU A 336 26.74 8.08 0.75
C LEU A 336 27.10 9.23 1.69
N ALA A 337 26.68 9.11 2.95
CA ALA A 337 27.04 10.05 3.99
C ALA A 337 27.97 9.38 4.99
N ALA A 338 29.08 10.06 5.33
CA ALA A 338 29.96 9.66 6.40
C ALA A 338 29.73 10.57 7.62
N TYR A 339 29.60 9.95 8.78
CA TYR A 339 29.43 10.65 10.05
C TYR A 339 30.74 10.60 10.84
N GLY A 340 31.17 11.76 11.37
CA GLY A 340 32.39 11.87 12.18
C GLY A 340 32.57 13.28 12.69
N ASP A 341 33.67 13.50 13.45
CA ASP A 341 34.11 14.84 13.77
C ASP A 341 34.64 15.57 12.51
N SER A 342 34.84 16.87 12.61
CA SER A 342 35.27 17.69 11.47
C SER A 342 36.62 17.25 10.85
N GLN A 343 37.50 16.64 11.64
CA GLN A 343 38.80 16.17 11.18
C GLN A 343 38.68 14.85 10.43
N ALA A 344 37.84 13.93 10.93
CA ALA A 344 37.48 12.70 10.24
C ALA A 344 36.76 13.00 8.92
N ALA A 345 35.79 13.92 8.93
CA ALA A 345 35.05 14.33 7.73
C ALA A 345 35.97 14.94 6.67
N ALA A 346 36.99 15.78 7.06
CA ALA A 346 37.96 16.34 6.16
C ALA A 346 38.89 15.28 5.52
N SER A 347 39.09 14.13 6.17
CA SER A 347 39.90 13.02 5.64
C SER A 347 39.20 12.26 4.51
N LEU A 348 37.89 12.40 4.35
CA LEU A 348 37.09 11.69 3.34
C LEU A 348 37.13 12.30 1.94
N VAL A 349 37.82 13.43 1.76
CA VAL A 349 37.92 14.15 0.46
C VAL A 349 38.80 13.47 -0.58
N SER A 350 39.73 12.60 -0.17
CA SER A 350 40.53 11.79 -1.07
C SER A 350 41.07 10.53 -0.40
N MET A 351 41.49 9.55 -1.21
CA MET A 351 42.14 8.32 -0.71
C MET A 351 43.45 8.59 0.03
N GLU A 352 44.21 9.63 -0.38
CA GLU A 352 45.42 10.05 0.31
C GLU A 352 45.09 10.64 1.68
N ALA A 353 44.03 11.49 1.76
CA ALA A 353 43.60 12.06 3.02
C ALA A 353 43.12 10.99 3.99
N MET A 354 42.34 9.99 3.47
CA MET A 354 41.88 8.84 4.27
C MET A 354 43.04 8.02 4.83
N ARG A 355 44.08 7.78 4.03
CA ARG A 355 45.28 7.04 4.48
C ARG A 355 46.13 7.82 5.48
N ALA A 356 46.12 9.15 5.41
CA ALA A 356 46.85 10.02 6.33
C ALA A 356 46.14 10.22 7.68
N TYR A 357 44.84 9.89 7.75
CA TYR A 357 44.05 9.94 8.98
C TYR A 357 44.23 8.64 9.78
N GLN A 358 45.15 8.69 10.75
CA GLN A 358 45.43 7.61 11.70
C GLN A 358 45.21 8.09 13.15
#